data_f767ca4a05687ec3fc32ab68bc7509bd
#
_entry.id   f767ca4a05687ec3fc32ab68bc7509bd
#
_cell.length_a   1.000
_cell.length_b   1.000
_cell.length_c   1.000
_cell.angle_alpha   90.00
_cell.angle_beta   90.00
_cell.angle_gamma   90.00
#
_symmetry.space_group_name_H-M   'P 1'
#
loop_
_entity.id
_entity.type
_entity.pdbx_description
1 polymer ?
#
loop_
_entity_poly.entity_id
_entity_poly.type
_entity_poly.pdbx_seq_one_letter_code
_entity_poly.pdbx_strand_id
1 'polypeptide(L)'
;MTSESGAVREALLRLRAQTEAQATALEGDLRGLFEASRSSNADDEHDPEGSTIAFERAQLIAVLDATRRRLAELDVALRRVDDGSYGVCERCLRPIPAERLVARPSARTCVACASRR
;
A
#
# COMPACT_ATOMS: atom_id res chain seq x y z
N MET A 1 -16.44 7.57 23.03
CA MET A 1 -15.26 7.09 22.35
C MET A 1 -14.30 6.43 23.30
N THR A 2 -13.91 5.24 22.98
CA THR A 2 -13.07 4.47 23.86
C THR A 2 -11.60 4.74 23.54
N SER A 3 -10.73 4.50 24.52
CA SER A 3 -9.30 4.60 24.32
C SER A 3 -8.79 3.62 23.26
N GLU A 4 -9.54 2.53 23.02
CA GLU A 4 -9.22 1.58 21.98
C GLU A 4 -9.31 2.19 20.58
N SER A 5 -10.35 2.96 20.33
CA SER A 5 -10.50 3.65 19.05
C SER A 5 -9.37 4.65 18.82
N GLY A 6 -8.97 5.34 19.87
CA GLY A 6 -7.85 6.28 19.79
C GLY A 6 -6.55 5.59 19.48
N ALA A 7 -6.29 4.45 20.14
CA ALA A 7 -5.07 3.68 19.91
C ALA A 7 -5.01 3.11 18.48
N VAL A 8 -6.14 2.59 18.00
CA VAL A 8 -6.24 2.06 16.63
C VAL A 8 -5.99 3.19 15.63
N ARG A 9 -6.64 4.33 15.83
CA ARG A 9 -6.48 5.47 14.94
C ARG A 9 -5.02 5.92 14.87
N GLU A 10 -4.35 6.01 16.01
CA GLU A 10 -2.94 6.38 16.03
C GLU A 10 -2.06 5.37 15.28
N ALA A 11 -2.33 4.08 15.48
CA ALA A 11 -1.57 3.03 14.80
C ALA A 11 -1.76 3.12 13.28
N LEU A 12 -2.99 3.35 12.83
CA LEU A 12 -3.28 3.51 11.41
C LEU A 12 -2.62 4.76 10.83
N LEU A 13 -2.61 5.86 11.58
CA LEU A 13 -1.96 7.09 11.14
C LEU A 13 -0.45 6.90 10.99
N ARG A 14 0.17 6.18 11.93
CA ARG A 14 1.61 5.89 11.83
C ARG A 14 1.91 5.02 10.61
N LEU A 15 1.09 4.00 10.40
CA LEU A 15 1.27 3.10 9.25
C LEU A 15 1.05 3.86 7.94
N ARG A 16 0.07 4.76 7.93
CA ARG A 16 -0.19 5.59 6.75
C ARG A 16 1.00 6.49 6.44
N ALA A 17 1.58 7.11 7.47
CA ALA A 17 2.75 7.98 7.28
C ALA A 17 3.94 7.19 6.74
N GLN A 18 4.17 5.98 7.24
CA GLN A 18 5.23 5.11 6.76
C GLN A 18 5.00 4.71 5.30
N THR A 19 3.76 4.38 4.96
CA THR A 19 3.40 3.97 3.61
C THR A 19 3.55 5.14 2.63
N GLU A 20 3.15 6.32 3.04
CA GLU A 20 3.31 7.53 2.23
C GLU A 20 4.80 7.84 1.98
N ALA A 21 5.62 7.71 3.02
CA ALA A 21 7.07 7.89 2.87
C ALA A 21 7.67 6.87 1.90
N GLN A 22 7.18 5.62 1.95
CA GLN A 22 7.59 4.59 1.02
C GLN A 22 7.23 4.96 -0.42
N ALA A 23 6.01 5.44 -0.63
CA ALA A 23 5.55 5.85 -1.97
C ALA A 23 6.43 6.98 -2.51
N THR A 24 6.74 7.96 -1.67
CA THR A 24 7.58 9.09 -2.05
C THR A 24 8.98 8.63 -2.45
N ALA A 25 9.56 7.70 -1.67
CA ALA A 25 10.89 7.16 -1.97
C ALA A 25 10.88 6.40 -3.30
N LEU A 26 9.85 5.58 -3.53
CA LEU A 26 9.71 4.82 -4.78
C LEU A 26 9.54 5.74 -5.99
N GLU A 27 8.79 6.83 -5.82
CA GLU A 27 8.64 7.82 -6.88
C GLU A 27 9.96 8.48 -7.23
N GLY A 28 10.78 8.77 -6.21
CA GLY A 28 12.12 9.30 -6.41
C GLY A 28 13.03 8.35 -7.15
N ASP A 29 13.00 7.07 -6.75
CA ASP A 29 13.79 6.03 -7.40
C ASP A 29 13.37 5.87 -8.86
N LEU A 30 12.08 5.89 -9.12
CA LEU A 30 11.56 5.77 -10.47
C LEU A 30 11.99 6.93 -11.35
N ARG A 31 11.95 8.16 -10.82
CA ARG A 31 12.46 9.33 -11.55
C ARG A 31 13.94 9.17 -11.88
N GLY A 32 14.72 8.67 -10.92
CA GLY A 32 16.14 8.40 -11.15
C GLY A 32 16.37 7.42 -12.28
N LEU A 33 15.56 6.36 -12.35
CA LEU A 33 15.65 5.39 -13.44
C LEU A 33 15.27 5.99 -14.79
N PHE A 34 14.26 6.83 -14.84
CA PHE A 34 13.88 7.53 -16.08
C PHE A 34 15.00 8.44 -16.58
N GLU A 35 15.63 9.16 -15.68
CA GLU A 35 16.75 10.03 -16.04
C GLU A 35 17.96 9.23 -16.52
N ALA A 36 18.27 8.13 -15.83
CA ALA A 36 19.34 7.24 -16.24
C ALA A 36 19.07 6.63 -17.62
N SER A 37 17.81 6.25 -17.86
CA SER A 37 17.39 5.70 -19.14
C SER A 37 17.57 6.71 -20.27
N ARG A 38 17.24 7.97 -20.01
CA ARG A 38 17.41 9.01 -21.01
C ARG A 38 18.87 9.23 -21.37
N SER A 39 19.75 9.17 -20.37
CA SER A 39 21.17 9.37 -20.59
C SER A 39 21.80 8.24 -21.37
N SER A 40 21.33 7.02 -21.16
CA SER A 40 21.95 5.84 -21.76
C SER A 40 21.35 5.45 -23.10
N ASN A 41 20.20 6.00 -23.47
CA ASN A 41 19.51 5.61 -24.70
C ASN A 41 20.10 6.23 -25.96
N ALA A 42 21.11 7.05 -25.82
CA ALA A 42 21.59 7.80 -26.95
C ALA A 42 22.21 6.92 -28.03
N ASP A 43 22.68 5.70 -27.70
CA ASP A 43 23.61 5.07 -28.61
C ASP A 43 23.47 3.59 -28.88
N ASP A 44 22.50 2.86 -28.31
CA ASP A 44 22.58 1.43 -28.56
C ASP A 44 21.26 0.69 -28.44
N GLU A 45 20.81 0.16 -29.57
CA GLU A 45 19.63 -0.67 -29.64
C GLU A 45 19.79 -2.03 -28.98
N HIS A 46 21.01 -2.42 -28.66
CA HIS A 46 21.29 -3.74 -28.10
C HIS A 46 21.92 -3.68 -26.72
N ASP A 47 21.63 -2.65 -25.97
CA ASP A 47 22.23 -2.43 -24.67
C ASP A 47 21.61 -3.35 -23.61
N PRO A 48 22.37 -4.30 -23.02
CA PRO A 48 21.84 -5.12 -21.93
C PRO A 48 21.46 -4.28 -20.69
N GLU A 49 22.14 -3.14 -20.50
CA GLU A 49 21.80 -2.22 -19.41
C GLU A 49 20.43 -1.60 -19.62
N GLY A 50 20.07 -1.32 -20.86
CA GLY A 50 18.75 -0.81 -21.19
C GLY A 50 17.64 -1.78 -20.82
N SER A 51 17.84 -3.07 -21.08
CA SER A 51 16.89 -4.11 -20.69
C SER A 51 16.76 -4.23 -19.20
N THR A 52 17.89 -4.16 -18.49
CA THR A 52 17.90 -4.23 -17.02
C THR A 52 17.17 -3.04 -16.41
N ILE A 53 17.41 -1.83 -16.95
CA ILE A 53 16.72 -0.62 -16.50
C ILE A 53 15.22 -0.74 -16.73
N ALA A 54 14.80 -1.25 -17.88
CA ALA A 54 13.39 -1.45 -18.19
C ALA A 54 12.74 -2.42 -17.20
N PHE A 55 13.44 -3.50 -16.87
CA PHE A 55 12.95 -4.48 -15.90
C PHE A 55 12.83 -3.86 -14.51
N GLU A 56 13.85 -3.12 -14.07
CA GLU A 56 13.84 -2.45 -12.78
C GLU A 56 12.71 -1.42 -12.71
N ARG A 57 12.51 -0.67 -13.79
CA ARG A 57 11.43 0.30 -13.87
C ARG A 57 10.07 -0.38 -13.70
N ALA A 58 9.87 -1.50 -14.41
CA ALA A 58 8.60 -2.25 -14.32
C ALA A 58 8.36 -2.74 -12.89
N GLN A 59 9.41 -3.21 -12.22
CA GLN A 59 9.30 -3.65 -10.83
C GLN A 59 8.95 -2.49 -9.90
N LEU A 60 9.62 -1.36 -10.06
CA LEU A 60 9.33 -0.18 -9.23
C LEU A 60 7.90 0.31 -9.42
N ILE A 61 7.42 0.33 -10.67
CA ILE A 61 6.05 0.72 -10.96
C ILE A 61 5.07 -0.21 -10.24
N ALA A 62 5.30 -1.51 -10.30
CA ALA A 62 4.42 -2.49 -9.66
C ALA A 62 4.40 -2.30 -8.14
N VAL A 63 5.56 -2.10 -7.52
CA VAL A 63 5.65 -1.89 -6.08
C VAL A 63 4.99 -0.56 -5.68
N LEU A 64 5.21 0.49 -6.46
CA LEU A 64 4.61 1.79 -6.21
C LEU A 64 3.08 1.71 -6.29
N ASP A 65 2.55 1.02 -7.31
CA ASP A 65 1.11 0.84 -7.45
C ASP A 65 0.53 0.09 -6.25
N ALA A 66 1.20 -0.96 -5.79
CA ALA A 66 0.78 -1.72 -4.63
C ALA A 66 0.81 -0.85 -3.36
N THR A 67 1.84 -0.01 -3.24
CA THR A 67 1.99 0.89 -2.10
C THR A 67 0.87 1.93 -2.08
N ARG A 68 0.52 2.47 -3.24
CA ARG A 68 -0.57 3.43 -3.36
C ARG A 68 -1.92 2.80 -3.04
N ARG A 69 -2.14 1.55 -3.44
CA ARG A 69 -3.36 0.83 -3.09
C ARG A 69 -3.45 0.62 -1.58
N ARG A 70 -2.34 0.28 -0.95
CA ARG A 70 -2.29 0.13 0.52
C ARG A 70 -2.62 1.46 1.21
N LEU A 71 -2.10 2.56 0.67
CA LEU A 71 -2.38 3.88 1.22
C LEU A 71 -3.88 4.19 1.15
N ALA A 72 -4.52 3.90 0.02
CA ALA A 72 -5.96 4.09 -0.14
C ALA A 72 -6.75 3.22 0.85
N GLU A 73 -6.31 1.98 1.06
CA GLU A 73 -6.95 1.09 2.04
C GLU A 73 -6.84 1.63 3.46
N LEU A 74 -5.69 2.23 3.79
CA LEU A 74 -5.51 2.84 5.11
C LEU A 74 -6.42 4.05 5.29
N ASP A 75 -6.62 4.83 4.24
CA ASP A 75 -7.56 5.96 4.27
C ASP A 75 -8.99 5.49 4.54
N VAL A 76 -9.40 4.39 3.89
CA VAL A 76 -10.70 3.78 4.14
C VAL A 76 -10.81 3.31 5.59
N ALA A 77 -9.75 2.65 6.09
CA ALA A 77 -9.74 2.17 7.48
C ALA A 77 -9.91 3.32 8.47
N LEU A 78 -9.22 4.43 8.22
CA LEU A 78 -9.33 5.61 9.09
C LEU A 78 -10.75 6.17 9.09
N ARG A 79 -11.40 6.23 7.92
CA ARG A 79 -12.78 6.67 7.84
C ARG A 79 -13.71 5.73 8.62
N ARG A 80 -13.42 4.43 8.58
CA ARG A 80 -14.23 3.44 9.30
C ARG A 80 -14.06 3.55 10.82
N VAL A 81 -12.85 3.91 11.27
CA VAL A 81 -12.67 4.23 12.69
C VAL A 81 -13.54 5.42 13.08
N ASP A 82 -13.57 6.45 12.24
CA ASP A 82 -14.33 7.67 12.52
C ASP A 82 -15.84 7.42 12.48
N ASP A 83 -16.34 6.54 11.62
CA ASP A 83 -17.77 6.27 11.52
C ASP A 83 -18.23 5.08 12.36
N GLY A 84 -17.31 4.45 13.09
CA GLY A 84 -17.64 3.36 14.00
C GLY A 84 -17.75 1.99 13.37
N SER A 85 -17.43 1.83 12.10
CA SER A 85 -17.54 0.55 11.41
C SER A 85 -16.23 -0.24 11.33
N TYR A 86 -15.15 0.30 11.88
CA TYR A 86 -13.87 -0.39 11.87
C TYR A 86 -13.97 -1.73 12.61
N GLY A 87 -13.37 -2.77 12.05
CA GLY A 87 -13.36 -4.08 12.67
C GLY A 87 -14.59 -4.93 12.39
N VAL A 88 -15.52 -4.44 11.59
CA VAL A 88 -16.69 -5.20 11.18
C VAL A 88 -16.52 -5.61 9.72
N CYS A 89 -16.69 -6.91 9.43
CA CYS A 89 -16.59 -7.41 8.06
C CYS A 89 -17.71 -6.78 7.22
N GLU A 90 -17.32 -6.15 6.10
CA GLU A 90 -18.29 -5.47 5.26
C GLU A 90 -19.19 -6.43 4.47
N ARG A 91 -18.84 -7.73 4.43
CA ARG A 91 -19.65 -8.72 3.71
C ARG A 91 -20.59 -9.47 4.62
N CYS A 92 -20.09 -10.02 5.73
CA CYS A 92 -20.94 -10.82 6.63
C CYS A 92 -21.40 -10.05 7.87
N LEU A 93 -20.88 -8.85 8.07
CA LEU A 93 -21.24 -7.94 9.18
C LEU A 93 -20.89 -8.47 10.56
N ARG A 94 -20.05 -9.52 10.62
CA ARG A 94 -19.54 -10.06 11.89
C ARG A 94 -18.24 -9.36 12.22
N PRO A 95 -17.85 -9.35 13.51
CA PRO A 95 -16.56 -8.78 13.88
C PRO A 95 -15.41 -9.49 13.19
N ILE A 96 -14.43 -8.74 12.73
CA ILE A 96 -13.19 -9.28 12.22
C ILE A 96 -12.34 -9.65 13.43
N PRO A 97 -11.76 -10.86 13.48
CA PRO A 97 -10.93 -11.28 14.62
C PRO A 97 -9.78 -10.29 14.87
N ALA A 98 -9.51 -10.03 16.15
CA ALA A 98 -8.45 -9.10 16.54
C ALA A 98 -7.10 -9.48 15.95
N GLU A 99 -6.82 -10.80 15.88
CA GLU A 99 -5.56 -11.29 15.31
C GLU A 99 -5.40 -10.89 13.87
N ARG A 100 -6.49 -10.90 13.10
CA ARG A 100 -6.44 -10.50 11.70
C ARG A 100 -6.21 -9.00 11.58
N LEU A 101 -6.82 -8.22 12.46
CA LEU A 101 -6.63 -6.76 12.45
C LEU A 101 -5.21 -6.36 12.87
N VAL A 102 -4.58 -7.14 13.75
CA VAL A 102 -3.18 -6.92 14.09
C VAL A 102 -2.29 -7.20 12.87
N ALA A 103 -2.56 -8.29 12.16
CA ALA A 103 -1.79 -8.66 10.97
C ALA A 103 -2.08 -7.74 9.79
N ARG A 104 -3.34 -7.36 9.62
CA ARG A 104 -3.77 -6.49 8.53
C ARG A 104 -4.71 -5.42 9.08
N PRO A 105 -4.15 -4.31 9.58
CA PRO A 105 -4.97 -3.26 10.17
C PRO A 105 -6.01 -2.65 9.23
N SER A 106 -5.79 -2.72 7.93
CA SER A 106 -6.73 -2.19 6.93
C SER A 106 -7.72 -3.24 6.43
N ALA A 107 -7.78 -4.43 7.05
CA ALA A 107 -8.68 -5.48 6.62
C ALA A 107 -10.14 -5.01 6.69
N ARG A 108 -10.89 -5.26 5.63
CA ARG A 108 -12.29 -4.91 5.52
C ARG A 108 -13.21 -6.13 5.61
N THR A 109 -12.62 -7.32 5.51
CA THR A 109 -13.35 -8.58 5.53
C THR A 109 -12.65 -9.55 6.46
N CYS A 110 -13.42 -10.49 7.00
CA CYS A 110 -12.84 -11.61 7.74
C CYS A 110 -12.18 -12.57 6.75
N VAL A 111 -11.39 -13.51 7.27
CA VAL A 111 -10.66 -14.47 6.42
C VAL A 111 -11.63 -15.28 5.55
N ALA A 112 -12.74 -15.74 6.13
CA ALA A 112 -13.71 -16.54 5.38
C ALA A 112 -14.28 -15.77 4.19
N CYS A 113 -14.63 -14.50 4.39
CA CYS A 113 -15.18 -13.68 3.30
C CYS A 113 -14.10 -13.28 2.29
N ALA A 114 -12.88 -13.03 2.74
CA ALA A 114 -11.78 -12.70 1.86
C ALA A 114 -11.44 -13.88 0.93
N SER A 115 -11.65 -15.11 1.39
CA SER A 115 -11.39 -16.32 0.60
C SER A 115 -12.48 -16.63 -0.42
N ARG A 116 -13.65 -16.02 -0.29
CA ARG A 116 -14.75 -16.22 -1.22
C ARG A 116 -14.59 -15.30 -2.42
N ARG A 117 -14.74 -15.85 -3.58
CA ARG A 117 -14.73 -15.08 -4.80
C ARG A 117 -16.13 -14.85 -5.34
#